data_a32fa98cca03b1e3e7bf0e916cb65ac4
#
_entry.id   a32fa98cca03b1e3e7bf0e916cb65ac4
#
_cell.length_a   1.000
_cell.length_b   1.000
_cell.length_c   1.000
_cell.angle_alpha   90.00
_cell.angle_beta   90.00
_cell.angle_gamma   90.00
#
_symmetry.space_group_name_H-M   'P 1'
#
loop_
_entity.id
_entity.type
_entity.pdbx_description
1 polymer ?
#
loop_
_entity_poly.entity_id
_entity_poly.type
_entity_poly.pdbx_seq_one_letter_code
_entity_poly.pdbx_strand_id
1 'polypeptide(L)'
;MESPLVLALDTDDLEQALAWSRAAGEAAGMVKAGLELFGAAGPAAVAALAGDGRRVMLDLKLHDIPATVAGGMRAAARAGAELVTVHALGGPAMLEAAVEAAGDRCRVAAVTILTSAGPADLAAVGLPPAAEAVPRLAGLAVRSGCPAIVCSPLEVAALRAQLGPSVELICPGVRPSRSSASPDDQARVATPAEAVAAGASRIVVGRPLTMSDDVGAAARAVRDEALAAGPKKGGDERANRPKAMDAQGRFDGL
;
A
#
# COMPACT_ATOMS: atom_id res chain seq x y z
N MET A 1 -17.82 5.69 -5.01
CA MET A 1 -16.42 5.23 -5.20
C MET A 1 -15.83 5.07 -3.80
N GLU A 2 -15.19 3.94 -3.49
CA GLU A 2 -14.58 3.73 -2.18
C GLU A 2 -13.42 4.73 -1.94
N SER A 3 -13.24 5.18 -0.69
CA SER A 3 -12.16 6.11 -0.36
C SER A 3 -10.78 5.43 -0.52
N PRO A 4 -9.83 6.04 -1.24
CA PRO A 4 -8.48 5.50 -1.36
C PRO A 4 -7.64 5.72 -0.09
N LEU A 5 -8.13 6.48 0.89
CA LEU A 5 -7.40 6.82 2.09
C LEU A 5 -7.32 5.63 3.06
N VAL A 6 -6.09 5.30 3.46
CA VAL A 6 -5.77 4.43 4.60
C VAL A 6 -5.23 5.32 5.72
N LEU A 7 -5.96 5.43 6.83
CA LEU A 7 -5.52 6.19 8.01
C LEU A 7 -4.54 5.35 8.83
N ALA A 8 -3.31 5.81 8.98
CA ALA A 8 -2.33 5.16 9.86
C ALA A 8 -2.56 5.57 11.31
N LEU A 9 -2.79 4.56 12.16
CA LEU A 9 -3.05 4.70 13.59
C LEU A 9 -1.74 4.44 14.37
N ASP A 10 -0.78 5.35 14.20
CA ASP A 10 0.55 5.22 14.82
C ASP A 10 0.49 5.85 16.24
N THR A 11 0.20 5.02 17.24
CA THR A 11 0.09 5.30 18.67
C THR A 11 0.18 3.98 19.46
N ASP A 12 0.60 4.01 20.71
CA ASP A 12 0.58 2.89 21.65
C ASP A 12 -0.75 2.81 22.46
N ASP A 13 -1.62 3.79 22.33
CA ASP A 13 -2.93 3.88 22.99
C ASP A 13 -4.05 3.38 22.07
N LEU A 14 -4.64 2.23 22.40
CA LEU A 14 -5.74 1.62 21.65
C LEU A 14 -7.01 2.49 21.63
N GLU A 15 -7.33 3.13 22.76
CA GLU A 15 -8.52 3.99 22.84
C GLU A 15 -8.36 5.22 21.94
N GLN A 16 -7.16 5.80 21.91
CA GLN A 16 -6.83 6.89 21.00
C GLN A 16 -6.93 6.45 19.53
N ALA A 17 -6.42 5.26 19.20
CA ALA A 17 -6.52 4.70 17.85
C ALA A 17 -7.99 4.53 17.42
N LEU A 18 -8.83 3.99 18.30
CA LEU A 18 -10.27 3.83 18.08
C LEU A 18 -10.96 5.19 17.92
N ALA A 19 -10.62 6.18 18.72
CA ALA A 19 -11.15 7.54 18.62
C ALA A 19 -10.83 8.18 17.27
N TRP A 20 -9.58 8.11 16.81
CA TRP A 20 -9.20 8.60 15.48
C TRP A 20 -9.89 7.86 14.35
N SER A 21 -10.00 6.53 14.47
CA SER A 21 -10.70 5.69 13.50
C SER A 21 -12.17 6.08 13.34
N ARG A 22 -12.87 6.28 14.47
CA ARG A 22 -14.29 6.72 14.50
C ARG A 22 -14.44 8.13 13.96
N ALA A 23 -13.57 9.07 14.33
CA ALA A 23 -13.58 10.44 13.84
C ALA A 23 -13.39 10.52 12.32
N ALA A 24 -12.47 9.73 11.75
CA ALA A 24 -12.27 9.66 10.30
C ALA A 24 -13.49 9.07 9.57
N GLY A 25 -14.20 8.12 10.20
CA GLY A 25 -15.39 7.50 9.63
C GLY A 25 -15.16 6.97 8.21
N GLU A 26 -16.13 7.14 7.33
CA GLU A 26 -16.08 6.72 5.93
C GLU A 26 -15.08 7.51 5.06
N ALA A 27 -14.52 8.60 5.58
CA ALA A 27 -13.46 9.32 4.87
C ALA A 27 -12.19 8.47 4.73
N ALA A 28 -11.90 7.59 5.69
CA ALA A 28 -10.88 6.56 5.55
C ALA A 28 -11.52 5.24 5.11
N GLY A 29 -11.22 4.77 3.90
CA GLY A 29 -11.69 3.47 3.38
C GLY A 29 -11.09 2.28 4.12
N MET A 30 -9.96 2.47 4.80
CA MET A 30 -9.27 1.46 5.61
C MET A 30 -8.48 2.15 6.72
N VAL A 31 -8.20 1.44 7.82
CA VAL A 31 -7.28 1.88 8.87
C VAL A 31 -6.07 0.96 8.94
N LYS A 32 -4.90 1.50 9.29
CA LYS A 32 -3.64 0.74 9.40
C LYS A 32 -3.23 0.63 10.87
N ALA A 33 -3.18 -0.60 11.39
CA ALA A 33 -2.51 -0.91 12.65
C ALA A 33 -1.05 -1.24 12.35
N GLY A 34 -0.12 -0.39 12.79
CA GLY A 34 1.32 -0.55 12.59
C GLY A 34 2.01 -1.23 13.77
N LEU A 35 3.36 -1.23 13.73
CA LEU A 35 4.20 -1.88 14.75
C LEU A 35 3.96 -1.33 16.16
N GLU A 36 3.77 0.00 16.30
CA GLU A 36 3.57 0.65 17.59
C GLU A 36 2.28 0.17 18.26
N LEU A 37 1.15 0.31 17.59
CA LEU A 37 -0.15 -0.12 18.12
C LEU A 37 -0.21 -1.63 18.35
N PHE A 38 0.34 -2.41 17.41
CA PHE A 38 0.36 -3.87 17.56
C PHE A 38 1.33 -4.31 18.66
N GLY A 39 2.46 -3.63 18.85
CA GLY A 39 3.40 -3.88 19.93
C GLY A 39 2.78 -3.62 21.31
N ALA A 40 1.95 -2.60 21.42
CA ALA A 40 1.27 -2.24 22.68
C ALA A 40 0.06 -3.13 23.00
N ALA A 41 -0.81 -3.39 22.02
CA ALA A 41 -2.10 -4.05 22.23
C ALA A 41 -2.26 -5.43 21.55
N GLY A 42 -1.30 -5.83 20.73
CA GLY A 42 -1.30 -7.13 20.06
C GLY A 42 -2.49 -7.34 19.14
N PRO A 43 -2.93 -8.61 18.96
CA PRO A 43 -4.08 -8.95 18.11
C PRO A 43 -5.40 -8.30 18.57
N ALA A 44 -5.50 -7.87 19.84
CA ALA A 44 -6.68 -7.20 20.37
C ALA A 44 -6.93 -5.85 19.66
N ALA A 45 -5.88 -5.14 19.24
CA ALA A 45 -6.01 -3.92 18.46
C ALA A 45 -6.72 -4.18 17.12
N VAL A 46 -6.31 -5.23 16.41
CA VAL A 46 -6.92 -5.62 15.13
C VAL A 46 -8.38 -6.00 15.33
N ALA A 47 -8.66 -6.85 16.35
CA ALA A 47 -10.01 -7.31 16.65
C ALA A 47 -10.94 -6.15 17.06
N ALA A 48 -10.47 -5.18 17.84
CA ALA A 48 -11.25 -4.00 18.24
C ALA A 48 -11.59 -3.12 17.04
N LEU A 49 -10.63 -2.81 16.18
CA LEU A 49 -10.86 -2.03 14.95
C LEU A 49 -11.81 -2.74 13.99
N ALA A 50 -11.64 -4.05 13.79
CA ALA A 50 -12.54 -4.85 12.95
C ALA A 50 -13.95 -4.94 13.55
N GLY A 51 -14.04 -5.07 14.90
CA GLY A 51 -15.32 -5.05 15.64
C GLY A 51 -16.08 -3.73 15.53
N ASP A 52 -15.37 -2.61 15.38
CA ASP A 52 -15.94 -1.29 15.06
C ASP A 52 -16.36 -1.17 13.56
N GLY A 53 -16.32 -2.27 12.80
CA GLY A 53 -16.71 -2.31 11.38
C GLY A 53 -15.64 -1.72 10.44
N ARG A 54 -14.39 -1.55 10.89
CA ARG A 54 -13.32 -1.03 10.05
C ARG A 54 -12.64 -2.12 9.24
N ARG A 55 -12.29 -1.81 8.01
CA ARG A 55 -11.35 -2.61 7.23
C ARG A 55 -9.95 -2.35 7.76
N VAL A 56 -9.23 -3.39 8.15
CA VAL A 56 -7.94 -3.26 8.84
C VAL A 56 -6.79 -3.75 7.98
N MET A 57 -5.83 -2.87 7.74
CA MET A 57 -4.50 -3.21 7.23
C MET A 57 -3.56 -3.41 8.40
N LEU A 58 -3.06 -4.63 8.60
CA LEU A 58 -2.04 -4.94 9.61
C LEU A 58 -0.65 -4.79 8.98
N ASP A 59 0.09 -3.77 9.41
CA ASP A 59 1.36 -3.38 8.81
C ASP A 59 2.56 -3.79 9.67
N LEU A 60 2.89 -5.08 9.69
CA LEU A 60 4.02 -5.65 10.42
C LEU A 60 5.21 -6.00 9.54
N LYS A 61 5.05 -5.98 8.22
CA LYS A 61 6.09 -6.32 7.23
C LYS A 61 6.74 -7.67 7.54
N LEU A 62 5.90 -8.72 7.72
CA LEU A 62 6.35 -10.06 8.10
C LEU A 62 7.50 -10.51 7.19
N HIS A 63 8.60 -10.96 7.82
CA HIS A 63 9.80 -11.39 7.11
C HIS A 63 10.52 -12.44 7.95
N ASP A 64 10.28 -13.70 7.65
CA ASP A 64 10.84 -14.86 8.36
C ASP A 64 10.78 -16.08 7.42
N ILE A 65 11.16 -17.26 7.91
CA ILE A 65 11.00 -18.50 7.14
C ILE A 65 9.52 -18.73 6.78
N PRO A 66 9.22 -19.44 5.67
CA PRO A 66 7.86 -19.57 5.13
C PRO A 66 6.82 -20.06 6.15
N ALA A 67 7.16 -21.08 6.96
CA ALA A 67 6.25 -21.64 7.95
C ALA A 67 5.84 -20.64 9.05
N THR A 68 6.79 -19.80 9.50
CA THR A 68 6.56 -18.74 10.51
C THR A 68 5.66 -17.66 9.95
N VAL A 69 5.94 -17.18 8.73
CA VAL A 69 5.11 -16.17 8.06
C VAL A 69 3.70 -16.68 7.81
N ALA A 70 3.54 -17.93 7.36
CA ALA A 70 2.24 -18.56 7.20
C ALA A 70 1.45 -18.64 8.53
N GLY A 71 2.15 -18.92 9.65
CA GLY A 71 1.58 -18.88 10.99
C GLY A 71 1.07 -17.48 11.37
N GLY A 72 1.89 -16.45 11.12
CA GLY A 72 1.55 -15.04 11.33
C GLY A 72 0.35 -14.59 10.49
N MET A 73 0.30 -14.97 9.21
CA MET A 73 -0.83 -14.68 8.31
C MET A 73 -2.14 -15.27 8.83
N ARG A 74 -2.13 -16.54 9.23
CA ARG A 74 -3.33 -17.18 9.82
C ARG A 74 -3.78 -16.51 11.12
N ALA A 75 -2.85 -16.06 11.95
CA ALA A 75 -3.17 -15.36 13.20
C ALA A 75 -3.78 -13.98 12.89
N ALA A 76 -3.21 -13.22 11.97
CA ALA A 76 -3.72 -11.93 11.53
C ALA A 76 -5.13 -12.02 10.92
N ALA A 77 -5.36 -13.01 10.06
CA ALA A 77 -6.68 -13.26 9.47
C ALA A 77 -7.74 -13.61 10.53
N ARG A 78 -7.38 -14.41 11.54
CA ARG A 78 -8.28 -14.70 12.68
C ARG A 78 -8.59 -13.49 13.53
N ALA A 79 -7.64 -12.56 13.67
CA ALA A 79 -7.86 -11.31 14.39
C ALA A 79 -8.74 -10.31 13.62
N GLY A 80 -9.03 -10.54 12.34
CA GLY A 80 -9.89 -9.68 11.52
C GLY A 80 -9.12 -8.73 10.60
N ALA A 81 -7.82 -8.93 10.39
CA ALA A 81 -7.08 -8.18 9.37
C ALA A 81 -7.56 -8.55 7.96
N GLU A 82 -7.91 -7.54 7.16
CA GLU A 82 -8.27 -7.74 5.75
C GLU A 82 -7.06 -7.74 4.83
N LEU A 83 -6.01 -7.01 5.22
CA LEU A 83 -4.77 -6.88 4.46
C LEU A 83 -3.59 -6.95 5.42
N VAL A 84 -2.56 -7.74 5.09
CA VAL A 84 -1.35 -7.87 5.91
C VAL A 84 -0.12 -7.62 5.05
N THR A 85 0.83 -6.85 5.58
CA THR A 85 2.09 -6.60 4.87
C THR A 85 3.11 -7.71 5.15
N VAL A 86 3.79 -8.14 4.09
CA VAL A 86 4.96 -9.01 4.13
C VAL A 86 6.12 -8.34 3.38
N HIS A 87 7.36 -8.72 3.62
CA HIS A 87 8.49 -8.14 2.90
C HIS A 87 8.83 -8.97 1.65
N ALA A 88 8.89 -8.34 0.47
CA ALA A 88 9.18 -9.06 -0.79
C ALA A 88 10.59 -9.69 -0.81
N LEU A 89 11.53 -9.17 -0.01
CA LEU A 89 12.87 -9.73 0.16
C LEU A 89 12.88 -11.15 0.79
N GLY A 90 11.77 -11.61 1.37
CA GLY A 90 11.63 -12.98 1.87
C GLY A 90 11.66 -14.05 0.78
N GLY A 91 11.55 -13.65 -0.49
CA GLY A 91 11.63 -14.54 -1.64
C GLY A 91 10.33 -15.30 -1.94
N PRO A 92 10.30 -16.06 -3.07
CA PRO A 92 9.07 -16.66 -3.57
C PRO A 92 8.44 -17.65 -2.58
N ALA A 93 9.20 -18.54 -1.98
CA ALA A 93 8.65 -19.55 -1.06
C ALA A 93 7.94 -18.93 0.16
N MET A 94 8.46 -17.81 0.72
CA MET A 94 7.84 -17.12 1.82
C MET A 94 6.55 -16.39 1.37
N LEU A 95 6.59 -15.76 0.20
CA LEU A 95 5.44 -15.04 -0.37
C LEU A 95 4.29 -16.00 -0.72
N GLU A 96 4.59 -17.12 -1.36
CA GLU A 96 3.62 -18.19 -1.69
C GLU A 96 2.99 -18.77 -0.43
N ALA A 97 3.79 -19.08 0.61
CA ALA A 97 3.29 -19.53 1.90
C ALA A 97 2.41 -18.50 2.60
N ALA A 98 2.72 -17.20 2.47
CA ALA A 98 1.90 -16.12 3.00
C ALA A 98 0.55 -16.03 2.27
N VAL A 99 0.54 -16.10 0.94
CA VAL A 99 -0.67 -16.05 0.11
C VAL A 99 -1.57 -17.26 0.39
N GLU A 100 -1.01 -18.47 0.42
CA GLU A 100 -1.76 -19.68 0.75
C GLU A 100 -2.40 -19.61 2.14
N ALA A 101 -1.62 -19.15 3.14
CA ALA A 101 -2.09 -19.03 4.52
C ALA A 101 -3.14 -17.92 4.73
N ALA A 102 -3.15 -16.89 3.89
CA ALA A 102 -4.16 -15.83 3.89
C ALA A 102 -5.53 -16.35 3.46
N GLY A 103 -5.58 -17.25 2.48
CA GLY A 103 -6.82 -17.79 1.91
C GLY A 103 -7.75 -16.68 1.43
N ASP A 104 -9.06 -16.91 1.50
CA ASP A 104 -10.07 -15.95 1.05
C ASP A 104 -10.39 -14.86 2.08
N ARG A 105 -9.87 -14.98 3.30
CA ARG A 105 -10.22 -14.09 4.42
C ARG A 105 -9.33 -12.88 4.56
N CYS A 106 -8.14 -12.91 3.99
CA CYS A 106 -7.13 -11.89 4.11
C CYS A 106 -6.34 -11.76 2.82
N ARG A 107 -5.80 -10.58 2.55
CA ARG A 107 -4.96 -10.33 1.37
C ARG A 107 -3.53 -10.02 1.80
N VAL A 108 -2.58 -10.31 0.93
CA VAL A 108 -1.15 -10.04 1.16
C VAL A 108 -0.74 -8.79 0.40
N ALA A 109 -0.12 -7.83 1.08
CA ALA A 109 0.54 -6.69 0.46
C ALA A 109 2.06 -6.84 0.60
N ALA A 110 2.77 -7.01 -0.50
CA ALA A 110 4.21 -7.15 -0.48
C ALA A 110 4.91 -5.78 -0.48
N VAL A 111 5.73 -5.54 0.55
CA VAL A 111 6.57 -4.33 0.65
C VAL A 111 7.83 -4.56 -0.16
N THR A 112 8.12 -3.67 -1.10
CA THR A 112 9.31 -3.76 -1.96
C THR A 112 10.57 -3.23 -1.24
N ILE A 113 10.76 -1.92 -1.25
CA ILE A 113 11.82 -1.22 -0.54
C ILE A 113 11.18 -0.22 0.41
N LEU A 114 11.74 -0.09 1.61
CA LEU A 114 11.25 0.90 2.58
C LEU A 114 11.44 2.31 2.02
N THR A 115 10.42 3.16 2.17
CA THR A 115 10.44 4.52 1.64
C THR A 115 11.48 5.43 2.29
N SER A 116 11.99 5.05 3.46
CA SER A 116 13.10 5.70 4.16
C SER A 116 14.47 5.30 3.62
N ALA A 117 14.59 4.14 2.95
CA ALA A 117 15.89 3.63 2.49
C ALA A 117 16.42 4.47 1.31
N GLY A 118 17.59 5.07 1.52
CA GLY A 118 18.36 5.79 0.51
C GLY A 118 19.33 4.89 -0.25
N PRO A 119 20.05 5.43 -1.27
CA PRO A 119 21.01 4.67 -2.05
C PRO A 119 22.12 4.03 -1.20
N ALA A 120 22.60 4.72 -0.16
CA ALA A 120 23.64 4.22 0.73
C ALA A 120 23.15 3.01 1.56
N ASP A 121 21.90 3.04 2.03
CA ASP A 121 21.30 1.95 2.80
C ASP A 121 21.16 0.70 1.95
N LEU A 122 20.71 0.87 0.70
CA LEU A 122 20.58 -0.24 -0.25
C LEU A 122 21.94 -0.86 -0.58
N ALA A 123 22.94 -0.03 -0.85
CA ALA A 123 24.30 -0.49 -1.13
C ALA A 123 24.90 -1.24 0.07
N ALA A 124 24.68 -0.76 1.30
CA ALA A 124 25.19 -1.38 2.52
C ALA A 124 24.65 -2.82 2.73
N VAL A 125 23.47 -3.12 2.22
CA VAL A 125 22.87 -4.47 2.28
C VAL A 125 22.97 -5.24 0.96
N GLY A 126 23.78 -4.76 0.01
CA GLY A 126 24.04 -5.42 -1.27
C GLY A 126 22.88 -5.37 -2.27
N LEU A 127 21.93 -4.47 -2.09
CA LEU A 127 20.82 -4.28 -3.03
C LEU A 127 21.17 -3.26 -4.11
N PRO A 128 20.67 -3.45 -5.34
CA PRO A 128 20.81 -2.45 -6.40
C PRO A 128 19.98 -1.19 -6.07
N PRO A 129 20.18 -0.08 -6.81
CA PRO A 129 19.34 1.12 -6.66
C PRO A 129 17.84 0.81 -6.71
N ALA A 130 17.03 1.60 -5.99
CA ALA A 130 15.58 1.38 -5.89
C ALA A 130 14.89 1.27 -7.25
N ALA A 131 15.32 2.05 -8.24
CA ALA A 131 14.79 2.01 -9.60
C ALA A 131 14.93 0.63 -10.28
N GLU A 132 15.88 -0.19 -9.84
CA GLU A 132 16.08 -1.55 -10.32
C GLU A 132 15.47 -2.58 -9.36
N ALA A 133 15.67 -2.42 -8.06
CA ALA A 133 15.20 -3.35 -7.04
C ALA A 133 13.67 -3.42 -6.97
N VAL A 134 12.99 -2.27 -6.98
CA VAL A 134 11.54 -2.18 -6.79
C VAL A 134 10.75 -2.90 -7.89
N PRO A 135 11.00 -2.67 -9.20
CA PRO A 135 10.30 -3.40 -10.26
C PRO A 135 10.52 -4.93 -10.21
N ARG A 136 11.73 -5.37 -9.84
CA ARG A 136 12.06 -6.80 -9.69
C ARG A 136 11.28 -7.43 -8.54
N LEU A 137 11.29 -6.79 -7.36
CA LEU A 137 10.60 -7.28 -6.16
C LEU A 137 9.08 -7.27 -6.34
N ALA A 138 8.53 -6.23 -6.96
CA ALA A 138 7.11 -6.15 -7.26
C ALA A 138 6.67 -7.25 -8.24
N GLY A 139 7.44 -7.45 -9.32
CA GLY A 139 7.18 -8.54 -10.26
C GLY A 139 7.30 -9.93 -9.63
N LEU A 140 8.28 -10.14 -8.72
CA LEU A 140 8.41 -11.36 -7.95
C LEU A 140 7.16 -11.60 -7.09
N ALA A 141 6.75 -10.59 -6.31
CA ALA A 141 5.60 -10.70 -5.41
C ALA A 141 4.30 -11.03 -6.15
N VAL A 142 4.06 -10.37 -7.30
CA VAL A 142 2.86 -10.65 -8.12
C VAL A 142 2.88 -12.06 -8.69
N ARG A 143 4.04 -12.54 -9.17
CA ARG A 143 4.18 -13.94 -9.62
C ARG A 143 4.00 -14.96 -8.50
N SER A 144 4.31 -14.61 -7.26
CA SER A 144 4.04 -15.43 -6.07
C SER A 144 2.60 -15.29 -5.55
N GLY A 145 1.71 -14.60 -6.28
CA GLY A 145 0.29 -14.49 -5.96
C GLY A 145 -0.09 -13.32 -5.06
N CYS A 146 0.83 -12.39 -4.73
CA CYS A 146 0.48 -11.20 -3.94
C CYS A 146 -0.39 -10.23 -4.76
N PRO A 147 -1.63 -9.92 -4.32
CA PRO A 147 -2.52 -9.03 -5.06
C PRO A 147 -2.24 -7.54 -4.86
N ALA A 148 -1.39 -7.19 -3.88
CA ALA A 148 -1.10 -5.82 -3.52
C ALA A 148 0.40 -5.59 -3.29
N ILE A 149 0.87 -4.41 -3.67
CA ILE A 149 2.27 -3.96 -3.54
C ILE A 149 2.31 -2.66 -2.76
N VAL A 150 3.20 -2.57 -1.77
CA VAL A 150 3.53 -1.31 -1.09
C VAL A 150 4.78 -0.72 -1.72
N CYS A 151 4.69 0.52 -2.21
CA CYS A 151 5.75 1.22 -2.93
C CYS A 151 5.73 2.73 -2.64
N SER A 152 6.84 3.41 -2.93
CA SER A 152 6.94 4.87 -2.84
C SER A 152 6.08 5.56 -3.92
N PRO A 153 5.58 6.78 -3.67
CA PRO A 153 4.90 7.58 -4.69
C PRO A 153 5.67 7.73 -6.00
N LEU A 154 6.99 7.82 -5.93
CA LEU A 154 7.87 7.97 -7.10
C LEU A 154 7.90 6.74 -8.02
N GLU A 155 7.49 5.58 -7.51
CA GLU A 155 7.55 4.29 -8.21
C GLU A 155 6.21 3.89 -8.82
N VAL A 156 5.11 4.53 -8.38
CA VAL A 156 3.72 4.16 -8.73
C VAL A 156 3.50 4.10 -10.24
N ALA A 157 3.89 5.14 -10.99
CA ALA A 157 3.63 5.20 -12.43
C ALA A 157 4.33 4.07 -13.19
N ALA A 158 5.60 3.78 -12.86
CA ALA A 158 6.37 2.70 -13.46
C ALA A 158 5.78 1.33 -13.11
N LEU A 159 5.41 1.11 -11.83
CA LEU A 159 4.79 -0.13 -11.39
C LEU A 159 3.40 -0.33 -11.99
N ARG A 160 2.60 0.73 -12.13
CA ARG A 160 1.30 0.66 -12.77
C ARG A 160 1.42 0.26 -14.25
N ALA A 161 2.40 0.80 -14.96
CA ALA A 161 2.69 0.42 -16.34
C ALA A 161 3.16 -1.04 -16.46
N GLN A 162 3.98 -1.52 -15.51
CA GLN A 162 4.51 -2.89 -15.50
C GLN A 162 3.48 -3.94 -15.10
N LEU A 163 2.68 -3.67 -14.05
CA LEU A 163 1.85 -4.67 -13.38
C LEU A 163 0.38 -4.64 -13.83
N GLY A 164 -0.01 -3.60 -14.58
CA GLY A 164 -1.39 -3.44 -15.02
C GLY A 164 -2.35 -2.95 -13.92
N PRO A 165 -3.65 -2.81 -14.23
CA PRO A 165 -4.64 -2.21 -13.34
C PRO A 165 -5.13 -3.14 -12.22
N SER A 166 -4.95 -4.45 -12.33
CA SER A 166 -5.48 -5.44 -11.38
C SER A 166 -4.71 -5.50 -10.05
N VAL A 167 -3.43 -5.08 -10.05
CA VAL A 167 -2.60 -5.08 -8.85
C VAL A 167 -2.89 -3.82 -8.03
N GLU A 168 -3.19 -3.98 -6.73
CA GLU A 168 -3.40 -2.86 -5.83
C GLU A 168 -2.06 -2.22 -5.44
N LEU A 169 -1.84 -0.94 -5.78
CA LEU A 169 -0.65 -0.19 -5.39
C LEU A 169 -0.98 0.67 -4.17
N ILE A 170 -0.29 0.41 -3.06
CA ILE A 170 -0.47 1.07 -1.77
C ILE A 170 0.72 1.97 -1.52
N CYS A 171 0.45 3.26 -1.31
CA CYS A 171 1.45 4.31 -1.33
C CYS A 171 1.53 5.02 0.03
N PRO A 172 2.49 4.69 0.91
CA PRO A 172 2.83 5.51 2.06
C PRO A 172 3.67 6.71 1.65
N GLY A 173 3.90 7.66 2.59
CA GLY A 173 4.68 8.86 2.28
C GLY A 173 3.90 9.92 1.53
N VAL A 174 2.59 9.90 1.61
CA VAL A 174 1.70 10.89 1.01
C VAL A 174 1.38 11.98 2.04
N ARG A 175 1.44 13.25 1.62
CA ARG A 175 1.15 14.42 2.46
C ARG A 175 0.16 15.36 1.76
N PRO A 176 -0.87 15.85 2.48
CA PRO A 176 -1.77 16.86 1.93
C PRO A 176 -1.03 18.12 1.49
N SER A 177 -1.49 18.75 0.42
CA SER A 177 -0.89 19.97 -0.16
C SER A 177 -0.80 21.14 0.83
N ARG A 178 -1.64 21.15 1.88
CA ARG A 178 -1.70 22.21 2.92
C ARG A 178 -1.01 21.81 4.22
N SER A 179 -0.26 20.71 4.27
CA SER A 179 0.43 20.28 5.49
C SER A 179 1.64 21.17 5.76
N SER A 180 1.62 21.89 6.90
CA SER A 180 2.76 22.66 7.43
C SER A 180 3.72 21.82 8.29
N ALA A 181 3.59 20.49 8.26
CA ALA A 181 4.37 19.58 9.09
C ALA A 181 5.86 19.63 8.72
N SER A 182 6.70 19.68 9.76
CA SER A 182 8.17 19.68 9.72
C SER A 182 8.76 18.55 8.84
N PRO A 183 10.05 18.69 8.42
CA PRO A 183 10.78 17.62 7.74
C PRO A 183 10.70 16.34 8.55
N ASP A 184 10.22 15.29 7.92
CA ASP A 184 9.94 13.99 8.54
C ASP A 184 10.85 12.92 7.92
N ASP A 185 10.89 11.73 8.52
CA ASP A 185 11.69 10.56 8.16
C ASP A 185 11.45 10.01 6.72
N GLN A 186 10.59 10.67 5.93
CA GLN A 186 10.28 10.24 4.57
C GLN A 186 10.95 11.12 3.51
N ALA A 187 11.95 10.58 2.84
CA ALA A 187 12.71 11.26 1.78
C ALA A 187 11.94 11.42 0.44
N ARG A 188 10.76 10.79 0.28
CA ARG A 188 10.04 10.65 -0.99
C ARG A 188 8.55 10.92 -0.80
N VAL A 189 8.13 12.18 -0.92
CA VAL A 189 6.76 12.65 -0.66
C VAL A 189 6.04 13.02 -1.95
N ALA A 190 4.72 12.78 -2.00
CA ALA A 190 3.79 13.29 -3.00
C ALA A 190 2.49 13.74 -2.33
N THR A 191 1.69 14.55 -3.03
CA THR A 191 0.33 14.88 -2.60
C THR A 191 -0.64 13.70 -2.84
N PRO A 192 -1.80 13.65 -2.15
CA PRO A 192 -2.87 12.71 -2.43
C PRO A 192 -3.28 12.67 -3.90
N ALA A 193 -3.45 13.83 -4.50
CA ALA A 193 -3.80 13.99 -5.91
C ALA A 193 -2.73 13.42 -6.85
N GLU A 194 -1.47 13.74 -6.63
CA GLU A 194 -0.35 13.24 -7.45
C GLU A 194 -0.20 11.72 -7.36
N ALA A 195 -0.29 11.14 -6.16
CA ALA A 195 -0.17 9.71 -5.97
C ALA A 195 -1.30 8.94 -6.70
N VAL A 196 -2.55 9.39 -6.58
CA VAL A 196 -3.70 8.77 -7.26
C VAL A 196 -3.63 8.99 -8.77
N ALA A 197 -3.26 10.19 -9.24
CA ALA A 197 -3.08 10.46 -10.67
C ALA A 197 -1.97 9.60 -11.31
N ALA A 198 -0.92 9.26 -10.54
CA ALA A 198 0.13 8.34 -10.95
C ALA A 198 -0.33 6.87 -11.01
N GLY A 199 -1.49 6.54 -10.41
CA GLY A 199 -2.07 5.20 -10.44
C GLY A 199 -2.06 4.47 -9.09
N ALA A 200 -1.81 5.15 -7.96
CA ALA A 200 -1.99 4.54 -6.65
C ALA A 200 -3.45 4.13 -6.43
N SER A 201 -3.66 2.91 -5.93
CA SER A 201 -4.99 2.42 -5.54
C SER A 201 -5.36 2.90 -4.15
N ARG A 202 -4.38 2.96 -3.24
CA ARG A 202 -4.52 3.47 -1.88
C ARG A 202 -3.35 4.37 -1.51
N ILE A 203 -3.64 5.35 -0.66
CA ILE A 203 -2.65 6.25 -0.05
C ILE A 203 -2.69 6.08 1.46
N VAL A 204 -1.53 5.98 2.11
CA VAL A 204 -1.42 5.84 3.57
C VAL A 204 -0.98 7.16 4.17
N VAL A 205 -1.82 7.73 5.05
CA VAL A 205 -1.57 9.01 5.71
C VAL A 205 -1.74 8.83 7.23
N GLY A 206 -0.75 9.25 7.99
CA GLY A 206 -0.71 9.19 9.46
C GLY A 206 -0.73 10.58 10.09
N ARG A 207 0.42 11.03 10.64
CA ARG A 207 0.60 12.29 11.41
C ARG A 207 -0.11 13.52 10.84
N PRO A 208 -0.15 13.79 9.52
CA PRO A 208 -0.92 14.91 8.99
C PRO A 208 -2.41 14.89 9.34
N LEU A 209 -2.96 13.72 9.68
CA LEU A 209 -4.34 13.55 10.11
C LEU A 209 -4.44 13.46 11.64
N THR A 210 -3.64 12.57 12.26
CA THR A 210 -3.74 12.26 13.69
C THR A 210 -3.29 13.40 14.60
N MET A 211 -2.46 14.32 14.10
CA MET A 211 -2.06 15.55 14.79
C MET A 211 -2.94 16.76 14.47
N SER A 212 -4.01 16.60 13.69
CA SER A 212 -4.98 17.65 13.40
C SER A 212 -5.96 17.82 14.56
N ASP A 213 -6.38 19.06 14.83
CA ASP A 213 -7.43 19.35 15.82
C ASP A 213 -8.78 18.67 15.47
N ASP A 214 -9.04 18.42 14.18
CA ASP A 214 -10.20 17.68 13.68
C ASP A 214 -9.74 16.62 12.67
N VAL A 215 -9.52 15.40 13.16
CA VAL A 215 -9.13 14.23 12.36
C VAL A 215 -10.15 13.93 11.26
N GLY A 216 -11.45 14.09 11.55
CA GLY A 216 -12.51 13.84 10.59
C GLY A 216 -12.50 14.83 9.42
N ALA A 217 -12.36 16.12 9.70
CA ALA A 217 -12.24 17.15 8.66
C ALA A 217 -10.98 16.96 7.82
N ALA A 218 -9.85 16.68 8.48
CA ALA A 218 -8.58 16.42 7.80
C ALA A 218 -8.66 15.18 6.90
N ALA A 219 -9.27 14.08 7.37
CA ALA A 219 -9.46 12.87 6.58
C ALA A 219 -10.37 13.12 5.36
N ARG A 220 -11.46 13.87 5.52
CA ARG A 220 -12.32 14.28 4.39
C ARG A 220 -11.56 15.09 3.36
N ALA A 221 -10.76 16.07 3.79
CA ALA A 221 -9.97 16.91 2.89
C ALA A 221 -8.97 16.07 2.05
N VAL A 222 -8.27 15.13 2.68
CA VAL A 222 -7.33 14.22 1.99
C VAL A 222 -8.05 13.31 1.01
N ARG A 223 -9.18 12.72 1.41
CA ARG A 223 -10.01 11.90 0.52
C ARG A 223 -10.48 12.69 -0.69
N ASP A 224 -11.00 13.89 -0.48
CA ASP A 224 -11.55 14.73 -1.56
C ASP A 224 -10.44 15.20 -2.51
N GLU A 225 -9.26 15.55 -2.01
CA GLU A 225 -8.06 15.84 -2.81
C GLU A 225 -7.67 14.62 -3.67
N ALA A 226 -7.64 13.43 -3.09
CA ALA A 226 -7.32 12.19 -3.79
C ALA A 226 -8.35 11.86 -4.88
N LEU A 227 -9.64 12.00 -4.60
CA LEU A 227 -10.72 11.69 -5.53
C LEU A 227 -10.85 12.71 -6.67
N ALA A 228 -10.51 13.97 -6.42
CA ALA A 228 -10.50 15.02 -7.45
C ALA A 228 -9.48 14.74 -8.57
N ALA A 229 -8.43 14.00 -8.26
CA ALA A 229 -7.40 13.58 -9.21
C ALA A 229 -7.71 12.27 -9.95
N GLY A 230 -8.91 11.70 -9.77
CA GLY A 230 -9.32 10.39 -10.28
C GLY A 230 -8.67 9.97 -11.61
N PRO A 231 -8.53 8.68 -11.92
CA PRO A 231 -7.73 8.23 -13.05
C PRO A 231 -8.17 9.01 -14.29
N LYS A 232 -7.24 9.72 -14.92
CA LYS A 232 -7.49 10.33 -16.23
C LYS A 232 -8.02 9.20 -17.09
N LYS A 233 -9.30 9.26 -17.50
CA LYS A 233 -9.85 8.34 -18.50
C LYS A 233 -8.87 8.36 -19.65
N GLY A 234 -8.24 7.19 -19.92
CA GLY A 234 -7.22 7.04 -20.94
C GLY A 234 -7.67 7.70 -22.21
N GLY A 235 -6.83 8.55 -22.75
CA GLY A 235 -7.04 9.09 -24.09
C GLY A 235 -7.25 7.94 -25.04
N ASP A 236 -8.25 8.12 -25.89
CA ASP A 236 -8.65 7.39 -27.07
C ASP A 236 -7.97 6.01 -27.29
N GLU A 237 -8.65 4.95 -26.85
CA GLU A 237 -8.27 3.55 -27.11
C GLU A 237 -8.13 3.22 -28.61
N ARG A 238 -8.46 4.15 -29.50
CA ARG A 238 -8.38 3.97 -30.97
C ARG A 238 -6.97 4.13 -31.53
N ALA A 239 -6.05 4.76 -30.76
CA ALA A 239 -4.68 5.02 -31.24
C ALA A 239 -3.70 3.84 -31.01
N ASN A 240 -4.06 2.81 -30.24
CA ASN A 240 -3.18 1.70 -29.93
C ASN A 240 -3.78 0.32 -30.25
N ARG A 241 -4.49 0.19 -31.38
CA ARG A 241 -4.74 -1.14 -31.95
C ARG A 241 -3.43 -1.66 -32.54
N PRO A 242 -2.90 -2.81 -32.08
CA PRO A 242 -1.81 -3.45 -32.80
C PRO A 242 -2.29 -3.72 -34.25
N LYS A 243 -1.53 -3.26 -35.25
CA LYS A 243 -1.77 -3.60 -36.63
C LYS A 243 -1.82 -5.11 -36.73
N ALA A 244 -2.92 -5.62 -37.29
CA ALA A 244 -3.07 -7.05 -37.53
C ALA A 244 -1.94 -7.52 -38.45
N MET A 245 -1.25 -8.56 -38.06
CA MET A 245 -0.31 -9.28 -38.93
C MET A 245 -1.12 -10.10 -39.92
N ASP A 246 -0.74 -10.06 -41.18
CA ASP A 246 -1.39 -10.90 -42.20
C ASP A 246 -1.11 -12.39 -41.96
N ALA A 247 -1.86 -13.27 -42.62
CA ALA A 247 -1.74 -14.71 -42.47
C ALA A 247 -0.36 -15.28 -42.93
N GLN A 248 0.56 -14.41 -43.37
CA GLN A 248 1.91 -14.73 -43.83
C GLN A 248 3.01 -14.06 -43.02
N GLY A 249 2.68 -13.36 -41.91
CA GLY A 249 3.66 -12.83 -40.96
C GLY A 249 4.36 -11.54 -41.39
N ARG A 250 3.77 -10.71 -42.23
CA ARG A 250 4.36 -9.45 -42.71
C ARG A 250 3.64 -8.24 -42.12
N PHE A 251 4.42 -7.19 -41.80
CA PHE A 251 3.91 -5.88 -41.43
C PHE A 251 3.71 -5.06 -42.69
N ASP A 252 2.51 -4.53 -42.95
CA ASP A 252 2.25 -3.56 -44.01
C ASP A 252 2.94 -2.23 -43.68
N GLY A 253 3.91 -1.86 -44.51
CA GLY A 253 4.48 -0.52 -44.58
C GLY A 253 5.99 -0.42 -44.33
N LEU A 254 6.79 -0.80 -45.31
CA LEU A 254 8.04 -0.15 -45.74
C LEU A 254 7.90 0.28 -47.17
#